data_a48b8c1a2bdbcfcffb5ccf6277e21262
#
_entry.id   a48b8c1a2bdbcfcffb5ccf6277e21262
#
_cell.length_a   1.000
_cell.length_b   1.000
_cell.length_c   1.000
_cell.angle_alpha   90.00
_cell.angle_beta   90.00
_cell.angle_gamma   90.00
#
_symmetry.space_group_name_H-M   'P 1'
#
loop_
_entity.id
_entity.type
_entity.pdbx_description
1 polymer ?
#
loop_
_entity_poly.entity_id
_entity_poly.type
_entity_poly.pdbx_seq_one_letter_code
_entity_poly.pdbx_strand_id
1 'polypeptide(L)'
;MNIVKIEAGGKNIAVVSSSEILIEDVQSALDLMATVQYETDSNRIVINKSLLSESFFDLKTRLAGEILQKFINYRVKVAIVGDFSIYSSKSLRDFIYESNNGNDIFFLATEQQAIDKLSMLK
;
A
#
# COMPACT_ATOMS: atom_id res chain seq x y z
N MET A 1 -0.92 -15.61 5.03
CA MET A 1 -1.10 -14.56 4.01
C MET A 1 -1.92 -15.10 2.85
N ASN A 2 -2.88 -14.34 2.42
CA ASN A 2 -3.71 -14.68 1.26
C ASN A 2 -3.61 -13.57 0.22
N ILE A 3 -3.42 -13.95 -1.06
CA ILE A 3 -3.31 -13.01 -2.17
C ILE A 3 -4.38 -13.36 -3.20
N VAL A 4 -5.28 -12.42 -3.47
CA VAL A 4 -6.33 -12.59 -4.46
C VAL A 4 -6.03 -11.66 -5.63
N LYS A 5 -5.98 -12.22 -6.84
CA LYS A 5 -5.82 -11.44 -8.07
C LYS A 5 -7.19 -11.00 -8.55
N ILE A 6 -7.33 -9.70 -8.78
CA ILE A 6 -8.54 -9.10 -9.34
C ILE A 6 -8.14 -8.42 -10.64
N GLU A 7 -8.92 -8.67 -11.69
CA GLU A 7 -8.74 -7.98 -12.96
C GLU A 7 -9.80 -6.89 -13.06
N ALA A 8 -9.37 -5.63 -13.18
CA ALA A 8 -10.25 -4.48 -13.28
C ALA A 8 -9.62 -3.42 -14.19
N GLY A 9 -10.41 -2.90 -15.13
CA GLY A 9 -9.93 -1.89 -16.07
C GLY A 9 -8.75 -2.37 -16.93
N GLY A 10 -8.66 -3.67 -17.18
CA GLY A 10 -7.55 -4.26 -17.92
C GLY A 10 -6.27 -4.39 -17.11
N LYS A 11 -6.33 -4.22 -15.79
CA LYS A 11 -5.19 -4.28 -14.89
C LYS A 11 -5.32 -5.45 -13.93
N ASN A 12 -4.18 -6.07 -13.60
CA ASN A 12 -4.10 -7.07 -12.52
C ASN A 12 -3.85 -6.33 -11.20
N ILE A 13 -4.74 -6.55 -10.24
CA ILE A 13 -4.63 -5.95 -8.92
C ILE A 13 -4.57 -7.07 -7.89
N ALA A 14 -3.55 -7.05 -7.03
CA ALA A 14 -3.40 -8.03 -5.98
C ALA A 14 -3.95 -7.48 -4.68
N VAL A 15 -4.94 -8.14 -4.11
CA VAL A 15 -5.48 -7.81 -2.79
C VAL A 15 -4.86 -8.77 -1.79
N VAL A 16 -4.06 -8.22 -0.87
CA VAL A 16 -3.31 -9.00 0.11
C VAL A 16 -3.99 -8.92 1.46
N SER A 17 -4.23 -10.05 2.09
CA SER A 17 -4.79 -10.13 3.44
C SER A 17 -3.97 -11.04 4.32
N SER A 18 -3.98 -10.77 5.62
CA SER A 18 -3.27 -11.55 6.62
C SER A 18 -3.79 -11.20 8.01
N SER A 19 -3.70 -12.16 8.94
CA SER A 19 -3.94 -11.91 10.35
C SER A 19 -2.69 -11.37 11.05
N GLU A 20 -1.56 -11.30 10.35
CA GLU A 20 -0.28 -10.88 10.90
C GLU A 20 0.24 -9.64 10.19
N ILE A 21 1.13 -8.91 10.84
CA ILE A 21 1.84 -7.80 10.22
C ILE A 21 2.81 -8.37 9.18
N LEU A 22 2.74 -7.87 7.95
CA LEU A 22 3.58 -8.33 6.84
C LEU A 22 4.70 -7.36 6.51
N ILE A 23 4.52 -6.06 6.79
CA ILE A 23 5.51 -5.03 6.47
C ILE A 23 5.96 -4.36 7.77
N GLU A 24 7.18 -4.66 8.19
CA GLU A 24 7.80 -4.10 9.38
C GLU A 24 9.01 -3.24 9.04
N ASP A 25 9.62 -3.48 7.87
CA ASP A 25 10.84 -2.83 7.44
C ASP A 25 10.93 -2.86 5.90
N VAL A 26 12.01 -2.32 5.38
CA VAL A 26 12.23 -2.29 3.92
C VAL A 26 12.31 -3.70 3.35
N GLN A 27 13.00 -4.61 4.03
CA GLN A 27 13.17 -5.97 3.49
C GLN A 27 11.85 -6.72 3.37
N SER A 28 10.98 -6.63 4.39
CA SER A 28 9.67 -7.30 4.34
C SER A 28 8.77 -6.69 3.25
N ALA A 29 8.91 -5.39 2.98
CA ALA A 29 8.19 -4.76 1.87
C ALA A 29 8.67 -5.30 0.52
N LEU A 30 9.98 -5.43 0.33
CA LEU A 30 10.56 -6.01 -0.89
C LEU A 30 10.12 -7.46 -1.07
N ASP A 31 10.12 -8.23 0.00
CA ASP A 31 9.69 -9.63 -0.03
C ASP A 31 8.21 -9.75 -0.46
N LEU A 32 7.36 -8.87 0.06
CA LEU A 32 5.95 -8.86 -0.33
C LEU A 32 5.79 -8.53 -1.82
N MET A 33 6.49 -7.50 -2.31
CA MET A 33 6.42 -7.13 -3.73
C MET A 33 6.85 -8.30 -4.63
N ALA A 34 7.93 -8.99 -4.26
CA ALA A 34 8.42 -10.14 -5.03
C ALA A 34 7.41 -11.28 -5.03
N THR A 35 6.82 -11.58 -3.87
CA THR A 35 5.82 -12.64 -3.75
C THR A 35 4.58 -12.33 -4.59
N VAL A 36 4.09 -11.10 -4.53
CA VAL A 36 2.92 -10.68 -5.30
C VAL A 36 3.21 -10.78 -6.81
N GLN A 37 4.37 -10.32 -7.23
CA GLN A 37 4.76 -10.40 -8.64
C GLN A 37 4.84 -11.84 -9.11
N TYR A 38 5.43 -12.72 -8.31
CA TYR A 38 5.56 -14.12 -8.64
C TYR A 38 4.20 -14.83 -8.74
N GLU A 39 3.30 -14.57 -7.79
CA GLU A 39 2.03 -15.29 -7.71
C GLU A 39 0.93 -14.72 -8.60
N THR A 40 0.94 -13.42 -8.88
CA THR A 40 -0.19 -12.77 -9.57
C THR A 40 0.22 -11.97 -10.81
N ASP A 41 1.49 -11.81 -11.05
CA ASP A 41 2.01 -10.94 -12.13
C ASP A 41 1.42 -9.53 -12.02
N SER A 42 1.30 -9.01 -10.77
CA SER A 42 0.73 -7.71 -10.51
C SER A 42 1.75 -6.74 -9.93
N ASN A 43 1.70 -5.50 -10.38
CA ASN A 43 2.43 -4.39 -9.80
C ASN A 43 1.49 -3.36 -9.17
N ARG A 44 0.27 -3.77 -8.83
CA ARG A 44 -0.75 -2.95 -8.17
C ARG A 44 -1.25 -3.74 -6.97
N ILE A 45 -1.04 -3.20 -5.76
CA ILE A 45 -1.27 -3.94 -4.52
C ILE A 45 -2.22 -3.16 -3.63
N VAL A 46 -3.22 -3.86 -3.10
CA VAL A 46 -4.12 -3.35 -2.07
C VAL A 46 -3.80 -4.06 -0.77
N ILE A 47 -3.51 -3.29 0.27
CA ILE A 47 -3.27 -3.83 1.63
C ILE A 47 -4.06 -3.04 2.65
N ASN A 48 -4.45 -3.70 3.74
CA ASN A 48 -5.05 -3.01 4.88
C ASN A 48 -3.93 -2.44 5.77
N LYS A 49 -4.18 -1.32 6.43
CA LYS A 49 -3.21 -0.71 7.33
C LYS A 49 -2.76 -1.66 8.46
N SER A 50 -3.60 -2.64 8.79
CA SER A 50 -3.27 -3.64 9.82
C SER A 50 -2.09 -4.55 9.43
N LEU A 51 -1.73 -4.57 8.15
CA LEU A 51 -0.58 -5.34 7.66
C LEU A 51 0.74 -4.59 7.83
N LEU A 52 0.68 -3.31 8.18
CA LEU A 52 1.84 -2.44 8.40
C LEU A 52 2.08 -2.29 9.90
N SER A 53 3.33 -2.30 10.32
CA SER A 53 3.65 -2.01 11.72
C SER A 53 3.24 -0.57 12.08
N GLU A 54 2.91 -0.32 13.34
CA GLU A 54 2.54 1.03 13.79
C GLU A 54 3.66 2.05 13.58
N SER A 55 4.92 1.60 13.61
CA SER A 55 6.07 2.47 13.33
C SER A 55 6.01 3.12 11.96
N PHE A 56 5.32 2.49 11.01
CA PHE A 56 5.10 3.07 9.67
C PHE A 56 4.37 4.42 9.77
N PHE A 57 3.40 4.51 10.69
CA PHE A 57 2.56 5.71 10.83
C PHE A 57 3.19 6.78 11.74
N ASP A 58 4.35 6.51 12.31
CA ASP A 58 5.15 7.50 13.04
C ASP A 58 6.25 8.01 12.09
N LEU A 59 6.04 9.19 11.52
CA LEU A 59 6.95 9.73 10.51
C LEU A 59 8.36 10.00 11.05
N LYS A 60 8.54 10.11 12.36
CA LYS A 60 9.85 10.28 12.98
C LYS A 60 10.75 9.08 12.74
N THR A 61 10.19 7.89 12.55
CA THR A 61 10.96 6.67 12.28
C THR A 61 11.52 6.65 10.86
N ARG A 62 10.99 7.46 9.95
CA ARG A 62 11.31 7.47 8.52
C ARG A 62 10.95 6.19 7.79
N LEU A 63 10.31 5.26 8.47
CA LEU A 63 9.99 3.94 7.91
C LEU A 63 9.06 4.04 6.71
N ALA A 64 8.01 4.87 6.81
CA ALA A 64 7.07 5.05 5.71
C ALA A 64 7.77 5.57 4.45
N GLY A 65 8.61 6.60 4.60
CA GLY A 65 9.34 7.16 3.45
C GLY A 65 10.24 6.13 2.80
N GLU A 66 10.98 5.36 3.59
CA GLU A 66 11.91 4.35 3.07
C GLU A 66 11.18 3.22 2.36
N ILE A 67 10.09 2.72 2.95
CA ILE A 67 9.29 1.65 2.37
C ILE A 67 8.60 2.12 1.09
N LEU A 68 7.92 3.26 1.13
CA LEU A 68 7.17 3.75 -0.02
C LEU A 68 8.08 4.15 -1.17
N GLN A 69 9.31 4.61 -0.87
CA GLN A 69 10.29 4.87 -1.91
C GLN A 69 10.63 3.59 -2.68
N LYS A 70 10.67 2.44 -2.01
CA LYS A 70 10.92 1.16 -2.69
C LYS A 70 9.77 0.80 -3.62
N PHE A 71 8.51 1.02 -3.22
CA PHE A 71 7.38 0.81 -4.11
C PHE A 71 7.55 1.67 -5.38
N ILE A 72 7.88 2.94 -5.21
CA ILE A 72 8.08 3.83 -6.35
C ILE A 72 9.25 3.37 -7.23
N ASN A 73 10.38 3.01 -6.62
CA ASN A 73 11.58 2.58 -7.36
C ASN A 73 11.32 1.35 -8.21
N TYR A 74 10.52 0.41 -7.71
CA TYR A 74 10.19 -0.83 -8.42
C TYR A 74 8.92 -0.70 -9.25
N ARG A 75 8.36 0.52 -9.35
CA ARG A 75 7.16 0.81 -10.13
C ARG A 75 5.95 0.00 -9.69
N VAL A 76 5.83 -0.19 -8.38
CA VAL A 76 4.69 -0.87 -7.78
C VAL A 76 3.78 0.19 -7.16
N LYS A 77 2.51 0.19 -7.56
CA LYS A 77 1.50 1.08 -7.00
C LYS A 77 0.83 0.38 -5.82
N VAL A 78 0.58 1.13 -4.76
CA VAL A 78 -0.02 0.55 -3.56
C VAL A 78 -1.13 1.44 -3.02
N ALA A 79 -2.24 0.81 -2.63
CA ALA A 79 -3.31 1.47 -1.89
C ALA A 79 -3.42 0.84 -0.52
N ILE A 80 -3.31 1.66 0.50
CA ILE A 80 -3.40 1.26 1.90
C ILE A 80 -4.79 1.63 2.39
N VAL A 81 -5.54 0.63 2.84
CA VAL A 81 -6.94 0.78 3.24
C VAL A 81 -7.06 0.82 4.75
N GLY A 82 -7.82 1.75 5.27
CA GLY A 82 -8.08 1.82 6.70
C GLY A 82 -8.67 3.15 7.12
N ASP A 83 -8.90 3.28 8.41
CA ASP A 83 -9.35 4.53 9.01
C ASP A 83 -8.12 5.31 9.49
N PHE A 84 -7.79 6.36 8.77
CA PHE A 84 -6.65 7.21 9.10
C PHE A 84 -7.04 8.43 9.96
N SER A 85 -8.32 8.59 10.26
CA SER A 85 -8.80 9.69 11.11
C SER A 85 -8.36 9.52 12.57
N ILE A 86 -7.94 8.32 12.95
CA ILE A 86 -7.45 8.05 14.31
C ILE A 86 -6.11 8.71 14.61
N TYR A 87 -5.38 9.14 13.57
CA TYR A 87 -4.07 9.75 13.75
C TYR A 87 -4.21 11.26 13.89
N SER A 88 -3.62 11.82 14.97
CA SER A 88 -3.70 13.26 15.26
C SER A 88 -2.53 14.06 14.66
N SER A 89 -1.48 13.39 14.19
CA SER A 89 -0.30 14.06 13.65
C SER A 89 -0.64 14.85 12.38
N LYS A 90 -0.37 16.15 12.41
CA LYS A 90 -0.55 16.99 11.23
C LYS A 90 0.39 16.57 10.11
N SER A 91 1.64 16.25 10.45
CA SER A 91 2.64 15.80 9.45
C SER A 91 2.16 14.54 8.74
N LEU A 92 1.59 13.58 9.47
CA LEU A 92 1.07 12.36 8.85
C LEU A 92 -0.13 12.66 7.95
N ARG A 93 -1.05 13.52 8.40
CA ARG A 93 -2.21 13.90 7.57
C ARG A 93 -1.78 14.60 6.29
N ASP A 94 -0.80 15.49 6.37
CA ASP A 94 -0.25 16.17 5.19
C ASP A 94 0.42 15.18 4.26
N PHE A 95 1.16 14.22 4.81
CA PHE A 95 1.82 13.16 4.03
C PHE A 95 0.78 12.31 3.27
N ILE A 96 -0.30 11.91 3.94
CA ILE A 96 -1.39 11.15 3.33
C ILE A 96 -2.05 11.96 2.21
N TYR A 97 -2.34 13.23 2.47
CA TYR A 97 -2.96 14.10 1.48
C TYR A 97 -2.08 14.23 0.22
N GLU A 98 -0.80 14.48 0.41
CA GLU A 98 0.14 14.60 -0.71
C GLU A 98 0.28 13.29 -1.50
N SER A 99 0.33 12.16 -0.79
CA SER A 99 0.39 10.85 -1.44
C SER A 99 -0.83 10.62 -2.32
N ASN A 100 -2.01 10.94 -1.83
CA ASN A 100 -3.27 10.76 -2.56
C ASN A 100 -3.37 11.62 -3.81
N ASN A 101 -2.62 12.71 -3.87
CA ASN A 101 -2.57 13.56 -5.06
C ASN A 101 -1.56 13.08 -6.11
N GLY A 102 -0.78 12.07 -5.77
CA GLY A 102 0.19 11.47 -6.69
C GLY A 102 -0.41 10.34 -7.51
N ASN A 103 0.47 9.51 -8.07
CA ASN A 103 0.09 8.42 -8.97
C ASN A 103 0.56 7.05 -8.50
N ASP A 104 1.14 6.94 -7.32
CA ASP A 104 1.78 5.68 -6.89
C ASP A 104 1.29 5.16 -5.55
N ILE A 105 0.99 6.04 -4.60
CA ILE A 105 0.68 5.68 -3.22
C ILE A 105 -0.64 6.31 -2.81
N PHE A 106 -1.56 5.49 -2.30
CA PHE A 106 -2.89 5.96 -1.92
C PHE A 106 -3.28 5.45 -0.54
N PHE A 107 -3.93 6.29 0.24
CA PHE A 107 -4.50 5.95 1.55
C PHE A 107 -6.01 6.17 1.46
N LEU A 108 -6.77 5.08 1.44
CA LEU A 108 -8.20 5.12 1.15
C LEU A 108 -9.00 4.40 2.23
N ALA A 109 -10.29 4.70 2.31
CA ALA A 109 -11.13 4.20 3.39
C ALA A 109 -11.59 2.74 3.16
N THR A 110 -11.79 2.33 1.91
CA THR A 110 -12.35 1.01 1.62
C THR A 110 -11.56 0.28 0.54
N GLU A 111 -11.66 -1.04 0.56
CA GLU A 111 -11.03 -1.89 -0.45
C GLU A 111 -11.57 -1.58 -1.84
N GLN A 112 -12.88 -1.34 -1.97
CA GLN A 112 -13.46 -1.02 -3.27
C GLN A 112 -12.91 0.28 -3.83
N GLN A 113 -12.74 1.31 -3.01
CA GLN A 113 -12.10 2.55 -3.43
C GLN A 113 -10.67 2.31 -3.92
N ALA A 114 -9.95 1.42 -3.23
CA ALA A 114 -8.58 1.07 -3.60
C ALA A 114 -8.52 0.36 -4.95
N ILE A 115 -9.39 -0.62 -5.17
CA ILE A 115 -9.47 -1.34 -6.44
C ILE A 115 -9.83 -0.37 -7.57
N ASP A 116 -10.84 0.46 -7.37
CA ASP A 116 -11.27 1.44 -8.37
C ASP A 116 -10.13 2.39 -8.73
N LYS A 117 -9.42 2.89 -7.71
CA LYS A 117 -8.31 3.83 -7.93
C LYS A 117 -7.19 3.19 -8.73
N LEU A 118 -6.75 2.00 -8.34
CA LEU A 118 -5.65 1.32 -9.01
C LEU A 118 -6.03 0.86 -10.42
N SER A 119 -7.30 0.57 -10.67
CA SER A 119 -7.77 0.17 -12.01
C SER A 119 -7.76 1.32 -13.00
N MET A 120 -7.87 2.56 -12.53
CA MET A 120 -7.94 3.76 -13.37
C MET A 120 -6.57 4.32 -13.74
N LEU A 121 -5.52 3.94 -13.02
CA LEU A 121 -4.17 4.44 -13.27
C LEU A 121 -3.52 3.74 -14.45
N LYS A 122 -2.76 4.49 -15.21
CA LYS A 122 -2.03 3.95 -16.37
C LYS A 122 -0.79 3.16 -15.97
#